data_09a14e51d78421c2092dcc6a8ae73659
#
_entry.id   09a14e51d78421c2092dcc6a8ae73659
#
_cell.length_a   1.000
_cell.length_b   1.000
_cell.length_c   1.000
_cell.angle_alpha   90.00
_cell.angle_beta   90.00
_cell.angle_gamma   90.00
#
_symmetry.space_group_name_H-M   'P 1'
#
loop_
_entity.id
_entity.type
_entity.pdbx_description
1 polymer ?
#
loop_
_entity_poly.entity_id
_entity_poly.type
_entity_poly.pdbx_seq_one_letter_code
_entity_poly.pdbx_strand_id
1 'polypeptide(L)'
;KSATDPTEVEVPAVVDLVMEVLVITPDWTVPYITYMLRKELPEDEEEARQIVRRSKAFTVIKGQLYRESATGVGQKCITPEEGRIILDDIHSGTCGHHASSRTIVANAYRAGFYWPRANEMAKEIVDKCEGCQFYSNMSHKPASALKTIPLVWPFAVWGLDMVGPLRTGQSGFTHVLVAVD
;
A
#
# COMPACT_ATOMS: atom_id res chain seq x y z
N LYS A 1 -10.70 73.08 14.03
CA LYS A 1 -11.27 71.73 14.23
C LYS A 1 -10.55 70.78 13.32
N SER A 2 -9.61 70.07 13.95
CA SER A 2 -8.73 69.08 13.37
C SER A 2 -9.54 67.81 13.11
N ALA A 3 -9.50 67.28 11.90
CA ALA A 3 -10.00 65.95 11.58
C ALA A 3 -8.76 65.00 11.62
N THR A 4 -8.85 64.04 12.49
CA THR A 4 -7.85 62.99 12.71
C THR A 4 -8.02 61.93 11.61
N ASP A 5 -6.95 61.63 10.95
CA ASP A 5 -6.78 60.57 9.94
C ASP A 5 -6.91 59.18 10.60
N PRO A 6 -7.63 58.19 10.04
CA PRO A 6 -7.67 56.87 10.60
C PRO A 6 -6.42 56.10 10.21
N THR A 7 -5.74 55.61 11.23
CA THR A 7 -4.57 54.77 11.23
C THR A 7 -4.73 53.58 10.32
N GLU A 8 -3.88 53.48 9.30
CA GLU A 8 -3.66 52.30 8.50
C GLU A 8 -3.11 51.17 9.43
N VAL A 9 -3.90 50.15 9.62
CA VAL A 9 -3.45 48.93 10.29
C VAL A 9 -2.72 48.10 9.25
N GLU A 10 -1.39 48.11 9.32
CA GLU A 10 -0.56 47.18 8.58
C GLU A 10 -0.92 45.74 9.03
N VAL A 11 -1.52 44.97 8.13
CA VAL A 11 -1.72 43.53 8.27
C VAL A 11 -0.41 42.87 7.90
N PRO A 12 0.32 42.24 8.85
CA PRO A 12 1.55 41.55 8.50
C PRO A 12 1.21 40.40 7.55
N ALA A 13 2.00 40.30 6.50
CA ALA A 13 1.86 39.32 5.44
C ALA A 13 1.96 37.89 6.00
N VAL A 14 0.82 37.30 6.29
CA VAL A 14 0.67 35.88 6.68
C VAL A 14 0.97 34.94 5.50
N VAL A 15 1.21 35.52 4.31
CA VAL A 15 1.42 34.76 3.08
C VAL A 15 2.81 34.16 2.99
N ASP A 16 3.82 34.73 3.67
CA ASP A 16 5.21 34.22 3.62
C ASP A 16 5.46 33.03 4.56
N LEU A 17 4.66 32.85 5.60
CA LEU A 17 4.85 31.73 6.56
C LEU A 17 4.27 30.39 6.05
N VAL A 18 3.41 30.42 5.05
CA VAL A 18 2.79 29.20 4.50
C VAL A 18 3.65 28.55 3.43
N MET A 19 4.62 29.25 2.88
CA MET A 19 5.52 28.72 1.84
C MET A 19 6.71 27.92 2.40
N GLU A 20 7.04 28.06 3.67
CA GLU A 20 8.24 27.44 4.25
C GLU A 20 7.99 26.05 4.87
N VAL A 21 6.72 25.63 5.01
CA VAL A 21 6.37 24.32 5.59
C VAL A 21 6.09 23.24 4.52
N LEU A 22 6.15 23.59 3.22
CA LEU A 22 5.78 22.69 2.12
C LEU A 22 6.97 22.03 1.38
N VAL A 23 8.17 22.08 1.92
CA VAL A 23 9.35 21.49 1.26
C VAL A 23 10.03 20.49 2.19
N ILE A 24 9.42 19.35 2.48
CA ILE A 24 10.14 18.29 3.21
C ILE A 24 10.05 16.90 2.57
N THR A 25 9.19 16.66 1.60
CA THR A 25 9.30 15.43 0.79
C THR A 25 9.21 15.79 -0.69
N PRO A 26 10.20 15.43 -1.50
CA PRO A 26 10.05 15.61 -2.94
C PRO A 26 8.86 14.75 -3.37
N ASP A 27 7.75 15.42 -3.63
CA ASP A 27 6.55 14.76 -4.15
C ASP A 27 6.93 14.13 -5.49
N TRP A 28 6.81 12.82 -5.58
CA TRP A 28 7.11 12.06 -6.79
C TRP A 28 6.35 12.58 -8.01
N THR A 29 5.28 13.35 -7.82
CA THR A 29 4.46 13.94 -8.89
C THR A 29 5.11 15.17 -9.53
N VAL A 30 5.95 15.89 -8.80
CA VAL A 30 6.58 17.16 -9.25
C VAL A 30 7.31 17.01 -10.57
N PRO A 31 8.21 16.05 -10.79
CA PRO A 31 8.92 15.90 -12.05
C PRO A 31 7.99 15.68 -13.24
N TYR A 32 6.90 14.93 -13.04
CA TYR A 32 5.89 14.68 -14.08
C TYR A 32 5.10 15.95 -14.41
N ILE A 33 4.66 16.69 -13.38
CA ILE A 33 3.92 17.95 -13.56
C ILE A 33 4.80 18.97 -14.27
N THR A 34 6.06 19.14 -13.84
CA THR A 34 7.01 20.05 -14.45
C THR A 34 7.26 19.71 -15.92
N TYR A 35 7.50 18.45 -16.23
CA TYR A 35 7.65 18.00 -17.61
C TYR A 35 6.39 18.24 -18.46
N MET A 36 5.21 17.95 -17.92
CA MET A 36 3.97 18.09 -18.69
C MET A 36 3.60 19.53 -18.97
N LEU A 37 3.83 20.44 -18.01
CA LEU A 37 3.50 21.85 -18.13
C LEU A 37 4.60 22.70 -18.80
N ARG A 38 5.88 22.44 -18.46
CA ARG A 38 7.01 23.28 -18.87
C ARG A 38 7.97 22.59 -19.84
N LYS A 39 7.86 21.27 -20.05
CA LYS A 39 8.80 20.45 -20.81
C LYS A 39 10.21 20.41 -20.25
N GLU A 40 10.36 20.73 -18.97
CA GLU A 40 11.63 20.66 -18.24
C GLU A 40 11.84 19.22 -17.74
N LEU A 41 13.06 18.71 -17.92
CA LEU A 41 13.47 17.38 -17.51
C LEU A 41 14.65 17.51 -16.51
N PRO A 42 14.83 16.52 -15.63
CA PRO A 42 16.02 16.47 -14.77
C PRO A 42 17.31 16.29 -15.60
N GLU A 43 18.45 16.63 -15.00
CA GLU A 43 19.76 16.52 -15.66
C GLU A 43 20.18 15.06 -15.88
N ASP A 44 19.69 14.12 -15.07
CA ASP A 44 19.95 12.70 -15.25
C ASP A 44 19.16 12.16 -16.46
N GLU A 45 19.90 11.71 -17.47
CA GLU A 45 19.31 11.16 -18.68
C GLU A 45 18.43 9.93 -18.47
N GLU A 46 18.75 9.08 -17.51
CA GLU A 46 17.98 7.87 -17.26
C GLU A 46 16.63 8.20 -16.61
N GLU A 47 16.64 9.09 -15.63
CA GLU A 47 15.43 9.61 -15.01
C GLU A 47 14.57 10.38 -16.03
N ALA A 48 15.18 11.23 -16.85
CA ALA A 48 14.48 11.96 -17.90
C ALA A 48 13.77 11.02 -18.89
N ARG A 49 14.44 9.97 -19.34
CA ARG A 49 13.81 8.94 -20.22
C ARG A 49 12.67 8.22 -19.55
N GLN A 50 12.78 7.92 -18.25
CA GLN A 50 11.70 7.28 -17.48
C GLN A 50 10.48 8.20 -17.34
N ILE A 51 10.70 9.50 -17.05
CA ILE A 51 9.63 10.49 -16.93
C ILE A 51 8.88 10.60 -18.27
N VAL A 52 9.59 10.79 -19.38
CA VAL A 52 8.99 10.89 -20.71
C VAL A 52 8.17 9.65 -21.06
N ARG A 53 8.69 8.47 -20.78
CA ARG A 53 7.99 7.21 -21.06
C ARG A 53 6.73 7.03 -20.24
N ARG A 54 6.81 7.33 -18.93
CA ARG A 54 5.71 7.12 -17.97
C ARG A 54 4.67 8.23 -18.03
N SER A 55 5.06 9.45 -18.42
CA SER A 55 4.14 10.59 -18.51
C SER A 55 2.93 10.36 -19.41
N LYS A 56 3.04 9.43 -20.36
CA LYS A 56 1.94 9.06 -21.27
C LYS A 56 0.70 8.50 -20.55
N ALA A 57 0.87 7.98 -19.33
CA ALA A 57 -0.22 7.42 -18.53
C ALA A 57 -0.82 8.44 -17.55
N PHE A 58 -0.34 9.68 -17.58
CA PHE A 58 -0.77 10.73 -16.65
C PHE A 58 -1.35 11.93 -17.39
N THR A 59 -2.22 12.66 -16.68
CA THR A 59 -2.81 13.93 -17.15
C THR A 59 -2.76 14.92 -15.99
N VAL A 60 -2.51 16.20 -16.28
CA VAL A 60 -2.55 17.28 -15.28
C VAL A 60 -3.88 18.02 -15.40
N ILE A 61 -4.64 18.05 -14.31
CA ILE A 61 -5.92 18.78 -14.22
C ILE A 61 -5.83 19.73 -13.02
N LYS A 62 -5.95 21.02 -13.27
CA LYS A 62 -5.89 22.08 -12.23
C LYS A 62 -4.65 21.98 -11.33
N GLY A 63 -3.48 21.66 -11.91
CA GLY A 63 -2.23 21.53 -11.18
C GLY A 63 -2.05 20.21 -10.41
N GLN A 64 -3.01 19.31 -10.45
CA GLN A 64 -2.94 17.98 -9.83
C GLN A 64 -2.69 16.92 -10.90
N LEU A 65 -1.84 15.94 -10.59
CA LEU A 65 -1.56 14.81 -11.45
C LEU A 65 -2.63 13.73 -11.29
N TYR A 66 -3.11 13.21 -12.40
CA TYR A 66 -4.05 12.09 -12.47
C TYR A 66 -3.47 11.00 -13.35
N ARG A 67 -3.67 9.76 -12.95
CA ARG A 67 -3.36 8.59 -13.77
C ARG A 67 -4.63 8.08 -14.45
N GLU A 68 -4.54 7.79 -15.72
CA GLU A 68 -5.61 7.09 -16.43
C GLU A 68 -5.57 5.59 -16.09
N SER A 69 -6.65 5.07 -15.53
CA SER A 69 -6.76 3.64 -15.23
C SER A 69 -7.17 2.87 -16.50
N ALA A 70 -6.97 1.55 -16.50
CA ALA A 70 -7.42 0.68 -17.60
C ALA A 70 -8.96 0.72 -17.81
N THR A 71 -9.71 1.18 -16.81
CA THR A 71 -11.18 1.33 -16.88
C THR A 71 -11.62 2.72 -17.34
N GLY A 72 -10.70 3.60 -17.71
CA GLY A 72 -10.98 4.98 -18.11
C GLY A 72 -11.28 5.94 -16.95
N VAL A 73 -11.23 5.47 -15.70
CA VAL A 73 -11.43 6.33 -14.53
C VAL A 73 -10.12 7.01 -14.15
N GLY A 74 -10.12 8.33 -14.05
CA GLY A 74 -8.97 9.10 -13.60
C GLY A 74 -8.70 8.86 -12.10
N GLN A 75 -7.47 8.43 -11.78
CA GLN A 75 -7.01 8.23 -10.41
C GLN A 75 -6.16 9.41 -9.97
N LYS A 76 -6.54 10.09 -8.89
CA LYS A 76 -5.75 11.19 -8.31
C LYS A 76 -4.44 10.64 -7.79
N CYS A 77 -3.33 11.20 -8.25
CA CYS A 77 -2.00 10.88 -7.74
C CYS A 77 -1.80 11.56 -6.39
N ILE A 78 -1.46 10.77 -5.38
CA ILE A 78 -1.25 11.18 -4.00
C ILE A 78 0.16 10.83 -3.52
N THR A 79 0.57 11.36 -2.38
CA THR A 79 1.85 11.01 -1.77
C THR A 79 1.82 9.61 -1.17
N PRO A 80 2.97 8.95 -0.99
CA PRO A 80 3.04 7.66 -0.31
C PRO A 80 2.50 7.70 1.12
N GLU A 81 2.67 8.82 1.83
CA GLU A 81 2.19 9.03 3.19
C GLU A 81 0.65 9.04 3.24
N GLU A 82 0.02 9.79 2.35
CA GLU A 82 -1.44 9.79 2.18
C GLU A 82 -1.94 8.40 1.80
N GLY A 83 -1.21 7.72 0.89
CA GLY A 83 -1.51 6.37 0.46
C GLY A 83 -1.47 5.36 1.61
N ARG A 84 -0.53 5.51 2.54
CA ARG A 84 -0.44 4.66 3.73
C ARG A 84 -1.66 4.81 4.63
N ILE A 85 -2.10 6.05 4.89
CA ILE A 85 -3.30 6.32 5.69
C ILE A 85 -4.53 5.65 5.06
N ILE A 86 -4.68 5.77 3.74
CA ILE A 86 -5.79 5.14 3.01
C ILE A 86 -5.74 3.61 3.11
N LEU A 87 -4.55 3.00 2.98
CA LEU A 87 -4.42 1.55 3.10
C LEU A 87 -4.73 1.06 4.52
N ASP A 88 -4.23 1.77 5.54
CA ASP A 88 -4.51 1.44 6.95
C ASP A 88 -6.01 1.53 7.24
N ASP A 89 -6.69 2.57 6.74
CA ASP A 89 -8.14 2.73 6.89
C ASP A 89 -8.93 1.62 6.18
N ILE A 90 -8.55 1.26 4.96
CA ILE A 90 -9.18 0.14 4.23
C ILE A 90 -8.91 -1.20 4.91
N HIS A 91 -7.75 -1.39 5.54
CA HIS A 91 -7.36 -2.64 6.16
C HIS A 91 -7.99 -2.85 7.54
N SER A 92 -7.89 -1.86 8.41
CA SER A 92 -8.26 -1.92 9.84
C SER A 92 -9.39 -1.00 10.24
N GLY A 93 -9.91 -0.17 9.33
CA GLY A 93 -11.02 0.74 9.59
C GLY A 93 -12.32 0.02 9.94
N THR A 94 -13.34 0.78 10.33
CA THR A 94 -14.67 0.27 10.79
C THR A 94 -15.33 -0.71 9.80
N CYS A 95 -15.07 -0.57 8.52
CA CYS A 95 -15.50 -1.47 7.45
C CYS A 95 -14.36 -2.37 6.93
N GLY A 96 -13.21 -2.35 7.59
CA GLY A 96 -12.04 -3.16 7.23
C GLY A 96 -12.29 -4.64 7.55
N HIS A 97 -11.88 -5.52 6.65
CA HIS A 97 -12.06 -6.96 6.79
C HIS A 97 -10.71 -7.69 6.86
N HIS A 98 -9.63 -6.99 7.23
CA HIS A 98 -8.28 -7.56 7.20
C HIS A 98 -7.98 -8.26 5.87
N ALA A 99 -8.37 -7.61 4.77
CA ALA A 99 -8.24 -8.17 3.43
C ALA A 99 -6.75 -8.28 3.01
N SER A 100 -6.50 -9.12 2.01
CA SER A 100 -5.14 -9.31 1.48
C SER A 100 -4.57 -8.02 0.90
N SER A 101 -3.23 -7.90 0.85
CA SER A 101 -2.54 -6.72 0.31
C SER A 101 -3.02 -6.32 -1.09
N ARG A 102 -3.26 -7.29 -1.97
CA ARG A 102 -3.78 -7.03 -3.32
C ARG A 102 -5.20 -6.45 -3.29
N THR A 103 -6.04 -6.93 -2.38
CA THR A 103 -7.42 -6.48 -2.25
C THR A 103 -7.49 -5.03 -1.77
N ILE A 104 -6.70 -4.67 -0.74
CA ILE A 104 -6.71 -3.30 -0.20
C ILE A 104 -6.19 -2.29 -1.22
N VAL A 105 -5.14 -2.62 -1.99
CA VAL A 105 -4.65 -1.77 -3.10
C VAL A 105 -5.70 -1.63 -4.20
N ALA A 106 -6.35 -2.73 -4.59
CA ALA A 106 -7.41 -2.67 -5.60
C ALA A 106 -8.59 -1.80 -5.15
N ASN A 107 -8.91 -1.80 -3.85
CA ASN A 107 -9.94 -0.92 -3.28
C ASN A 107 -9.53 0.54 -3.33
N ALA A 108 -8.29 0.88 -2.94
CA ALA A 108 -7.75 2.23 -3.03
C ALA A 108 -7.76 2.76 -4.47
N TYR A 109 -7.35 1.92 -5.44
CA TYR A 109 -7.34 2.29 -6.86
C TYR A 109 -8.77 2.46 -7.43
N ARG A 110 -9.72 1.63 -6.99
CA ARG A 110 -11.14 1.80 -7.35
C ARG A 110 -11.77 3.04 -6.70
N ALA A 111 -11.30 3.42 -5.51
CA ALA A 111 -11.69 4.67 -4.87
C ALA A 111 -11.12 5.92 -5.57
N GLY A 112 -10.29 5.73 -6.60
CA GLY A 112 -9.77 6.82 -7.43
C GLY A 112 -8.45 7.42 -6.95
N PHE A 113 -7.65 6.69 -6.18
CA PHE A 113 -6.33 7.10 -5.73
C PHE A 113 -5.23 6.27 -6.39
N TYR A 114 -4.06 6.87 -6.60
CA TYR A 114 -2.89 6.18 -7.13
C TYR A 114 -1.59 6.75 -6.55
N TRP A 115 -0.66 5.88 -6.20
CA TRP A 115 0.73 6.22 -5.86
C TRP A 115 1.66 5.05 -6.21
N PRO A 116 2.96 5.31 -6.42
CA PRO A 116 3.94 4.26 -6.68
C PRO A 116 4.15 3.38 -5.44
N ARG A 117 4.48 2.10 -5.67
CA ARG A 117 4.81 1.12 -4.61
C ARG A 117 3.68 0.80 -3.63
N ALA A 118 2.42 1.08 -3.99
CA ALA A 118 1.26 0.77 -3.15
C ALA A 118 1.20 -0.71 -2.73
N ASN A 119 1.56 -1.64 -3.63
CA ASN A 119 1.54 -3.08 -3.33
C ASN A 119 2.58 -3.49 -2.27
N GLU A 120 3.78 -2.90 -2.30
CA GLU A 120 4.83 -3.14 -1.32
C GLU A 120 4.40 -2.63 0.05
N MET A 121 3.88 -1.41 0.09
CA MET A 121 3.36 -0.78 1.30
C MET A 121 2.18 -1.56 1.90
N ALA A 122 1.24 -2.00 1.07
CA ALA A 122 0.12 -2.83 1.50
C ALA A 122 0.58 -4.19 2.05
N LYS A 123 1.62 -4.78 1.46
CA LYS A 123 2.21 -6.01 1.98
C LYS A 123 2.80 -5.80 3.37
N GLU A 124 3.54 -4.72 3.59
CA GLU A 124 4.08 -4.40 4.92
C GLU A 124 2.99 -4.23 5.99
N ILE A 125 1.87 -3.61 5.65
CA ILE A 125 0.73 -3.43 6.56
C ILE A 125 0.14 -4.79 6.93
N VAL A 126 -0.12 -5.64 5.95
CA VAL A 126 -0.71 -6.97 6.18
C VAL A 126 0.25 -7.89 6.95
N ASP A 127 1.55 -7.87 6.60
CA ASP A 127 2.57 -8.69 7.25
C ASP A 127 2.80 -8.31 8.72
N LYS A 128 2.54 -7.04 9.09
CA LYS A 128 2.65 -6.55 10.48
C LYS A 128 1.34 -6.64 11.27
N CYS A 129 0.23 -6.95 10.63
CA CYS A 129 -1.06 -7.01 11.28
C CYS A 129 -1.22 -8.32 12.08
N GLU A 130 -1.32 -8.22 13.39
CA GLU A 130 -1.49 -9.39 14.29
C GLU A 130 -2.72 -10.22 13.93
N GLY A 131 -3.85 -9.57 13.62
CA GLY A 131 -5.07 -10.25 13.21
C GLY A 131 -4.87 -11.05 11.92
N CYS A 132 -4.22 -10.45 10.90
CA CYS A 132 -3.92 -11.14 9.66
C CYS A 132 -2.97 -12.31 9.88
N GLN A 133 -1.95 -12.16 10.73
CA GLN A 133 -0.99 -13.23 11.02
C GLN A 133 -1.66 -14.38 11.79
N PHE A 134 -2.52 -14.07 12.75
CA PHE A 134 -3.23 -15.08 13.54
C PHE A 134 -4.22 -15.91 12.69
N TYR A 135 -4.93 -15.26 11.76
CA TYR A 135 -5.92 -15.93 10.91
C TYR A 135 -5.38 -16.35 9.54
N SER A 136 -4.11 -16.05 9.22
CA SER A 136 -3.53 -16.46 7.95
C SER A 136 -3.46 -17.98 7.87
N ASN A 137 -4.13 -18.54 6.87
CA ASN A 137 -3.87 -19.93 6.51
C ASN A 137 -2.38 -20.06 6.16
N MET A 138 -1.68 -20.99 6.80
CA MET A 138 -0.27 -21.26 6.54
C MET A 138 -0.08 -21.42 5.03
N SER A 139 0.65 -20.51 4.42
CA SER A 139 0.94 -20.59 3.00
C SER A 139 1.76 -21.85 2.76
N HIS A 140 1.29 -22.71 1.90
CA HIS A 140 2.05 -23.89 1.49
C HIS A 140 3.39 -23.44 0.92
N LYS A 141 4.49 -23.95 1.50
CA LYS A 141 5.81 -23.72 0.94
C LYS A 141 5.87 -24.32 -0.47
N PRO A 142 6.53 -23.65 -1.42
CA PRO A 142 6.72 -24.23 -2.75
C PRO A 142 7.41 -25.57 -2.63
N ALA A 143 7.10 -26.53 -3.51
CA ALA A 143 7.65 -27.89 -3.48
C ALA A 143 9.19 -27.93 -3.44
N SER A 144 9.85 -26.92 -4.02
CA SER A 144 11.29 -26.74 -3.96
C SER A 144 11.85 -26.47 -2.55
N ALA A 145 11.00 -26.03 -1.62
CA ALA A 145 11.38 -25.80 -0.22
C ALA A 145 11.10 -27.02 0.68
N LEU A 146 10.46 -28.04 0.16
CA LEU A 146 10.23 -29.30 0.87
C LEU A 146 11.51 -30.13 0.88
N LYS A 147 11.88 -30.62 2.04
CA LYS A 147 13.00 -31.54 2.19
C LYS A 147 12.45 -32.96 2.24
N THR A 148 13.02 -33.86 1.45
CA THR A 148 12.73 -35.28 1.55
C THR A 148 13.41 -35.85 2.77
N ILE A 149 12.72 -36.70 3.52
CA ILE A 149 13.31 -37.47 4.61
C ILE A 149 14.05 -38.65 3.97
N PRO A 150 15.36 -38.84 4.24
CA PRO A 150 16.07 -39.98 3.71
C PRO A 150 15.51 -41.27 4.28
N LEU A 151 15.59 -42.37 3.52
CA LEU A 151 15.25 -43.67 4.02
C LEU A 151 16.20 -44.04 5.17
N VAL A 152 15.62 -44.31 6.32
CA VAL A 152 16.32 -44.69 7.56
C VAL A 152 15.78 -46.03 8.05
N TRP A 153 16.32 -46.53 9.16
CA TRP A 153 15.85 -47.76 9.78
C TRP A 153 14.37 -47.65 10.20
N PRO A 154 13.61 -48.75 10.13
CA PRO A 154 12.22 -48.78 10.61
C PRO A 154 12.13 -48.21 12.04
N PHE A 155 11.10 -47.39 12.28
CA PHE A 155 10.83 -46.71 13.55
C PHE A 155 11.85 -45.61 13.95
N ALA A 156 12.76 -45.23 13.08
CA ALA A 156 13.72 -44.17 13.36
C ALA A 156 13.14 -42.75 13.17
N VAL A 157 12.18 -42.60 12.27
CA VAL A 157 11.54 -41.30 11.97
C VAL A 157 10.02 -41.51 11.79
N TRP A 158 9.26 -40.82 12.55
CA TRP A 158 7.78 -40.89 12.50
C TRP A 158 7.20 -39.61 11.89
N GLY A 159 6.33 -39.78 10.91
CA GLY A 159 5.44 -38.71 10.46
C GLY A 159 4.20 -38.69 11.33
N LEU A 160 3.85 -37.54 11.89
CA LEU A 160 2.63 -37.34 12.67
C LEU A 160 1.73 -36.34 11.95
N ASP A 161 0.46 -36.70 11.79
CA ASP A 161 -0.57 -35.82 11.22
C ASP A 161 -1.85 -35.92 12.06
N MET A 162 -2.63 -34.82 12.05
CA MET A 162 -3.89 -34.76 12.80
C MET A 162 -5.03 -34.39 11.85
N VAL A 163 -6.03 -35.24 11.81
CA VAL A 163 -7.25 -35.07 11.00
C VAL A 163 -8.42 -34.67 11.91
N GLY A 164 -9.05 -33.57 11.63
CA GLY A 164 -10.21 -33.06 12.36
C GLY A 164 -10.53 -31.60 12.04
N PRO A 165 -11.60 -31.05 12.60
CA PRO A 165 -12.56 -31.70 13.48
C PRO A 165 -13.53 -32.64 12.75
N LEU A 166 -13.72 -33.85 13.27
CA LEU A 166 -14.70 -34.82 12.83
C LEU A 166 -15.95 -34.72 13.70
N ARG A 167 -17.02 -35.41 13.31
CA ARG A 167 -18.20 -35.57 14.19
C ARG A 167 -17.77 -36.22 15.49
N THR A 168 -18.28 -35.71 16.61
CA THR A 168 -17.95 -36.20 17.94
C THR A 168 -18.26 -37.69 18.05
N GLY A 169 -17.25 -38.50 18.32
CA GLY A 169 -17.39 -39.95 18.54
C GLY A 169 -17.97 -40.29 19.93
N GLN A 170 -18.21 -41.56 20.19
CA GLN A 170 -18.82 -42.06 21.45
C GLN A 170 -18.09 -41.60 22.73
N SER A 171 -16.77 -41.39 22.65
CA SER A 171 -15.96 -40.95 23.80
C SER A 171 -15.60 -39.44 23.77
N GLY A 172 -16.30 -38.64 22.97
CA GLY A 172 -16.08 -37.20 22.90
C GLY A 172 -14.93 -36.78 22.00
N PHE A 173 -14.27 -37.72 21.32
CA PHE A 173 -13.14 -37.42 20.43
C PHE A 173 -13.62 -36.80 19.13
N THR A 174 -12.91 -35.77 18.68
CA THR A 174 -13.20 -35.05 17.43
C THR A 174 -12.01 -35.03 16.45
N HIS A 175 -10.87 -35.56 16.85
CA HIS A 175 -9.63 -35.59 16.05
C HIS A 175 -9.02 -36.97 16.04
N VAL A 176 -8.40 -37.33 14.95
CA VAL A 176 -7.61 -38.56 14.80
C VAL A 176 -6.15 -38.14 14.60
N LEU A 177 -5.26 -38.70 15.40
CA LEU A 177 -3.83 -38.59 15.21
C LEU A 177 -3.37 -39.78 14.36
N VAL A 178 -2.71 -39.52 13.26
CA VAL A 178 -2.11 -40.50 12.36
C VAL A 178 -0.61 -40.48 12.56
N ALA A 179 -0.03 -41.65 12.84
CA ALA A 179 1.42 -41.84 12.92
C ALA A 179 1.83 -42.80 11.81
N VAL A 180 2.83 -42.42 11.03
CA VAL A 180 3.37 -43.19 9.90
C VAL A 180 4.87 -43.28 10.08
N ASP A 181 5.42 -44.50 9.93
CA ASP A 181 6.83 -44.78 9.90
C ASP A 181 7.40 -44.72 8.47
#